data_957f4b7e4b5817677bdcff3c9a746f0c
#
_entry.id   957f4b7e4b5817677bdcff3c9a746f0c
#
_cell.length_a   1.000
_cell.length_b   1.000
_cell.length_c   1.000
_cell.angle_alpha   90.00
_cell.angle_beta   90.00
_cell.angle_gamma   90.00
#
_symmetry.space_group_name_H-M   'P 1'
#
loop_
_entity.id
_entity.type
_entity.pdbx_description
1 polymer ?
#
loop_
_entity_poly.entity_id
_entity_poly.type
_entity_poly.pdbx_seq_one_letter_code
_entity_poly.pdbx_strand_id
1 'polypeptide(L)'
;MFAETFLAKIAEKGSVTMISSKMGSIDKCIDSDSVGYRMSKSALNMYPKILANRLSEHIKVVAVNPGCVKTQISEISLINGRLIPEQSAENIFSFLESDYKTGSFWDSEAGTELPW
;
A
#
# COMPACT_ATOMS: atom_id res chain seq x y z
N MET A 1 3.52 -14.98 -9.11
CA MET A 1 3.12 -13.58 -8.90
C MET A 1 4.08 -12.67 -9.63
N PHE A 2 3.60 -11.56 -10.18
CA PHE A 2 4.41 -10.62 -10.97
C PHE A 2 5.70 -10.16 -10.25
N ALA A 3 5.59 -9.79 -8.97
CA ALA A 3 6.74 -9.38 -8.17
C ALA A 3 7.82 -10.46 -8.05
N GLU A 4 7.45 -11.73 -7.91
CA GLU A 4 8.40 -12.86 -7.82
C GLU A 4 9.29 -12.97 -9.06
N THR A 5 8.74 -12.68 -10.23
CA THR A 5 9.48 -12.71 -11.51
C THR A 5 10.62 -11.70 -11.55
N PHE A 6 10.50 -10.59 -10.84
CA PHE A 6 11.44 -9.47 -10.88
C PHE A 6 12.34 -9.35 -9.64
N LEU A 7 12.16 -10.18 -8.61
CA LEU A 7 12.93 -10.07 -7.37
C LEU A 7 14.45 -10.08 -7.62
N ALA A 8 14.93 -10.95 -8.50
CA ALA A 8 16.36 -11.03 -8.84
C ALA A 8 16.87 -9.82 -9.65
N LYS A 9 15.97 -8.96 -10.12
CA LYS A 9 16.28 -7.75 -10.90
C LYS A 9 16.26 -6.47 -10.07
N ILE A 10 15.82 -6.54 -8.81
CA ILE A 10 15.74 -5.37 -7.93
C ILE A 10 17.18 -4.98 -7.55
N ALA A 11 17.48 -3.71 -7.74
CA ALA A 11 18.80 -3.16 -7.38
C ALA A 11 19.02 -3.23 -5.86
N GLU A 12 20.25 -3.37 -5.44
CA GLU A 12 20.64 -3.16 -4.05
C GLU A 12 20.14 -1.79 -3.57
N LYS A 13 19.50 -1.74 -2.41
CA LYS A 13 18.77 -0.57 -1.86
C LYS A 13 17.51 -0.17 -2.66
N GLY A 14 17.02 -1.05 -3.53
CA GLY A 14 15.71 -0.88 -4.17
C GLY A 14 14.55 -1.08 -3.21
N SER A 15 13.34 -0.87 -3.72
CA SER A 15 12.13 -1.08 -2.94
C SER A 15 11.03 -1.79 -3.72
N VAL A 16 10.17 -2.49 -3.00
CA VAL A 16 8.92 -3.07 -3.50
C VAL A 16 7.76 -2.42 -2.76
N THR A 17 6.94 -1.70 -3.49
CA THR A 17 5.79 -1.00 -2.95
C THR A 17 4.51 -1.63 -3.49
N MET A 18 3.67 -2.14 -2.59
CA MET A 18 2.35 -2.67 -2.93
C MET A 18 1.30 -1.59 -2.70
N ILE A 19 0.61 -1.19 -3.76
CA ILE A 19 -0.51 -0.26 -3.64
C ILE A 19 -1.73 -1.03 -3.14
N SER A 20 -2.03 -0.83 -1.87
CA SER A 20 -3.10 -1.51 -1.15
C SER A 20 -4.25 -0.55 -0.82
N SER A 21 -4.92 -0.77 0.27
CA SER A 21 -5.97 0.08 0.81
C SER A 21 -6.04 -0.10 2.32
N LYS A 22 -6.35 0.96 3.04
CA LYS A 22 -6.65 0.86 4.49
C LYS A 22 -7.81 -0.09 4.78
N MET A 23 -8.69 -0.34 3.80
CA MET A 23 -9.75 -1.35 3.90
C MET A 23 -9.22 -2.78 4.01
N GLY A 24 -7.94 -3.02 3.71
CA GLY A 24 -7.25 -4.29 3.93
C GLY A 24 -6.71 -4.46 5.35
N SER A 25 -6.77 -3.44 6.20
CA SER A 25 -6.41 -3.56 7.61
C SER A 25 -7.49 -4.32 8.37
N ILE A 26 -7.11 -5.43 9.01
CA ILE A 26 -8.04 -6.20 9.85
C ILE A 26 -8.35 -5.43 11.13
N ASP A 27 -7.34 -4.81 11.71
CA ASP A 27 -7.46 -4.04 12.95
C ASP A 27 -8.37 -2.80 12.79
N LYS A 28 -8.35 -2.16 11.62
CA LYS A 28 -9.20 -0.99 11.32
C LYS A 28 -10.58 -1.33 10.77
N CYS A 29 -10.91 -2.61 10.64
CA CYS A 29 -12.19 -3.03 10.07
C CYS A 29 -13.31 -2.90 11.10
N ILE A 30 -14.12 -1.87 10.95
CA ILE A 30 -15.32 -1.62 11.79
C ILE A 30 -16.63 -1.72 10.99
N ASP A 31 -16.54 -1.80 9.67
CA ASP A 31 -17.69 -1.85 8.76
C ASP A 31 -17.99 -3.29 8.33
N SER A 32 -19.22 -3.52 7.86
CA SER A 32 -19.69 -4.84 7.41
C SER A 32 -19.83 -4.95 5.88
N ASP A 33 -19.44 -3.92 5.14
CA ASP A 33 -19.57 -3.85 3.69
C ASP A 33 -18.29 -4.29 2.95
N SER A 34 -18.39 -4.33 1.63
CA SER A 34 -17.24 -4.50 0.71
C SER A 34 -16.39 -5.75 1.01
N VAL A 35 -17.03 -6.84 1.42
CA VAL A 35 -16.36 -8.06 1.90
C VAL A 35 -15.28 -8.56 0.94
N GLY A 36 -15.60 -8.74 -0.35
CA GLY A 36 -14.63 -9.21 -1.35
C GLY A 36 -13.45 -8.28 -1.52
N TYR A 37 -13.69 -6.96 -1.56
CA TYR A 37 -12.63 -5.97 -1.67
C TYR A 37 -11.72 -5.97 -0.44
N ARG A 38 -12.28 -5.94 0.77
CA ARG A 38 -11.52 -5.98 2.02
C ARG A 38 -10.66 -7.23 2.10
N MET A 39 -11.24 -8.41 1.80
CA MET A 39 -10.51 -9.67 1.78
C MET A 39 -9.38 -9.67 0.75
N SER A 40 -9.61 -9.15 -0.45
CA SER A 40 -8.57 -9.07 -1.48
C SER A 40 -7.39 -8.19 -1.06
N LYS A 41 -7.66 -7.07 -0.38
CA LYS A 41 -6.61 -6.15 0.09
C LYS A 41 -5.89 -6.68 1.34
N SER A 42 -6.58 -7.41 2.22
CA SER A 42 -5.94 -8.13 3.33
C SER A 42 -5.01 -9.24 2.82
N ALA A 43 -5.44 -9.99 1.80
CA ALA A 43 -4.59 -10.98 1.14
C ALA A 43 -3.37 -10.33 0.47
N LEU A 44 -3.56 -9.20 -0.20
CA LEU A 44 -2.46 -8.42 -0.77
C LEU A 44 -1.48 -7.95 0.33
N ASN A 45 -1.99 -7.51 1.47
CA ASN A 45 -1.19 -7.04 2.61
C ASN A 45 -0.32 -8.14 3.23
N MET A 46 -0.74 -9.40 3.15
CA MET A 46 0.07 -10.52 3.63
C MET A 46 1.37 -10.65 2.84
N TYR A 47 1.34 -10.41 1.54
CA TYR A 47 2.50 -10.63 0.68
C TYR A 47 3.69 -9.71 1.00
N PRO A 48 3.56 -8.38 1.13
CA PRO A 48 4.69 -7.53 1.51
C PRO A 48 5.26 -7.87 2.87
N LYS A 49 4.43 -8.37 3.81
CA LYS A 49 4.91 -8.85 5.10
C LYS A 49 5.81 -10.09 4.96
N ILE A 50 5.37 -11.07 4.18
CA ILE A 50 6.16 -12.27 3.85
C ILE A 50 7.44 -11.88 3.13
N LEU A 51 7.34 -11.00 2.13
CA LEU A 51 8.47 -10.59 1.31
C LEU A 51 9.51 -9.81 2.12
N ALA A 52 9.07 -8.93 3.01
CA ALA A 52 9.96 -8.22 3.93
C ALA A 52 10.75 -9.17 4.85
N ASN A 53 10.14 -10.27 5.27
CA ASN A 53 10.84 -11.29 6.07
C ASN A 53 11.84 -12.12 5.24
N ARG A 54 11.61 -12.21 3.93
CA ARG A 54 12.46 -13.01 3.02
C ARG A 54 13.66 -12.22 2.51
N LEU A 55 13.46 -10.94 2.21
CA LEU A 55 14.49 -10.07 1.66
C LEU A 55 15.37 -9.45 2.74
N SER A 56 16.60 -9.10 2.36
CA SER A 56 17.48 -8.35 3.24
C SER A 56 16.94 -6.95 3.53
N GLU A 57 17.36 -6.34 4.62
CA GLU A 57 16.97 -4.96 4.99
C GLU A 57 17.38 -3.90 3.95
N HIS A 58 18.28 -4.26 3.02
CA HIS A 58 18.70 -3.38 1.93
C HIS A 58 17.63 -3.21 0.86
N ILE A 59 16.67 -4.15 0.76
CA ILE A 59 15.52 -4.06 -0.15
C ILE A 59 14.28 -3.84 0.70
N LYS A 60 13.79 -2.63 0.73
CA LYS A 60 12.61 -2.27 1.52
C LYS A 60 11.32 -2.73 0.84
N VAL A 61 10.43 -3.30 1.62
CA VAL A 61 9.09 -3.74 1.16
C VAL A 61 8.04 -3.06 2.01
N VAL A 62 7.03 -2.47 1.39
CA VAL A 62 5.97 -1.73 2.07
C VAL A 62 4.64 -1.89 1.37
N ALA A 63 3.55 -1.92 2.14
CA ALA A 63 2.20 -1.70 1.63
C ALA A 63 1.80 -0.25 1.85
N VAL A 64 1.15 0.36 0.87
CA VAL A 64 0.72 1.77 0.94
C VAL A 64 -0.77 1.88 0.64
N ASN A 65 -1.50 2.58 1.51
CA ASN A 65 -2.82 3.10 1.20
C ASN A 65 -2.66 4.44 0.47
N PRO A 66 -3.12 4.56 -0.80
CA PRO A 66 -2.98 5.80 -1.57
C PRO A 66 -3.92 6.92 -1.11
N GLY A 67 -4.85 6.62 -0.19
CA GLY A 67 -5.90 7.52 0.22
C GLY A 67 -7.15 7.40 -0.65
N CYS A 68 -8.11 8.29 -0.41
CA CYS A 68 -9.36 8.35 -1.17
C CYS A 68 -9.15 9.20 -2.43
N VAL A 69 -8.68 8.54 -3.49
CA VAL A 69 -8.29 9.21 -4.75
C VAL A 69 -9.47 9.32 -5.70
N LYS A 70 -9.62 10.49 -6.28
CA LYS A 70 -10.62 10.77 -7.31
C LYS A 70 -10.20 10.11 -8.62
N THR A 71 -10.81 8.98 -8.97
CA THR A 71 -10.46 8.18 -10.14
C THR A 71 -11.71 7.79 -10.93
N GLN A 72 -11.51 7.31 -12.16
CA GLN A 72 -12.58 6.79 -13.00
C GLN A 72 -12.92 5.31 -12.73
N ILE A 73 -12.35 4.69 -11.70
CA ILE A 73 -12.60 3.29 -11.33
C ILE A 73 -14.06 3.06 -10.97
N SER A 74 -14.70 4.03 -10.31
CA SER A 74 -16.11 3.99 -9.99
C SER A 74 -16.70 5.40 -9.89
N GLU A 75 -18.02 5.51 -10.09
CA GLU A 75 -18.73 6.78 -9.85
C GLU A 75 -18.56 7.28 -8.41
N ILE A 76 -18.53 6.37 -7.46
CA ILE A 76 -18.33 6.69 -6.04
C ILE A 76 -16.97 7.36 -5.83
N SER A 77 -15.91 6.86 -6.47
CA SER A 77 -14.58 7.47 -6.32
C SER A 77 -14.46 8.83 -7.02
N LEU A 78 -15.22 9.05 -8.10
CA LEU A 78 -15.31 10.37 -8.74
C LEU A 78 -15.99 11.42 -7.85
N ILE A 79 -17.03 10.99 -7.12
CA ILE A 79 -17.83 11.88 -6.27
C ILE A 79 -17.16 12.12 -4.91
N ASN A 80 -16.71 11.04 -4.26
CA ASN A 80 -16.23 11.05 -2.87
C ASN A 80 -14.70 11.15 -2.74
N GLY A 81 -13.97 11.07 -3.85
CA GLY A 81 -12.51 11.23 -3.81
C GLY A 81 -12.09 12.59 -3.25
N ARG A 82 -11.17 12.58 -2.29
CA ARG A 82 -10.62 13.78 -1.64
C ARG A 82 -9.35 14.26 -2.29
N LEU A 83 -8.55 13.33 -2.81
CA LEU A 83 -7.27 13.63 -3.44
C LEU A 83 -7.39 13.53 -4.95
N ILE A 84 -6.72 14.42 -5.67
CA ILE A 84 -6.44 14.20 -7.08
C ILE A 84 -5.27 13.20 -7.20
N PRO A 85 -5.16 12.46 -8.34
CA PRO A 85 -4.12 11.45 -8.51
C PRO A 85 -2.70 11.97 -8.27
N GLU A 86 -2.41 13.18 -8.70
CA GLU A 86 -1.11 13.83 -8.53
C GLU A 86 -0.73 14.01 -7.06
N GLN A 87 -1.68 14.47 -6.23
CA GLN A 87 -1.47 14.63 -4.79
C GLN A 87 -1.20 13.28 -4.10
N SER A 88 -1.96 12.25 -4.47
CA SER A 88 -1.73 10.90 -3.94
C SER A 88 -0.34 10.39 -4.33
N ALA A 89 0.06 10.57 -5.57
CA ALA A 89 1.38 10.17 -6.06
C ALA A 89 2.52 10.91 -5.32
N GLU A 90 2.38 12.22 -5.13
CA GLU A 90 3.35 13.03 -4.38
C GLU A 90 3.48 12.57 -2.93
N ASN A 91 2.37 12.26 -2.27
CA ASN A 91 2.37 11.76 -0.89
C ASN A 91 3.10 10.42 -0.79
N ILE A 92 2.84 9.50 -1.72
CA ILE A 92 3.51 8.19 -1.78
C ILE A 92 5.01 8.39 -2.04
N PHE A 93 5.37 9.21 -3.01
CA PHE A 93 6.76 9.45 -3.38
C PHE A 93 7.56 10.05 -2.21
N SER A 94 6.99 11.06 -1.54
CA SER A 94 7.61 11.68 -0.35
C SER A 94 7.85 10.65 0.76
N PHE A 95 6.89 9.75 0.98
CA PHE A 95 7.07 8.66 1.94
C PHE A 95 8.21 7.73 1.52
N LEU A 96 8.27 7.33 0.25
CA LEU A 96 9.31 6.42 -0.25
C LEU A 96 10.72 7.03 -0.21
N GLU A 97 10.84 8.35 -0.21
CA GLU A 97 12.11 9.04 -0.02
C GLU A 97 12.52 9.17 1.45
N SER A 98 11.60 8.91 2.39
CA SER A 98 11.89 8.95 3.82
C SER A 98 12.59 7.67 4.30
N ASP A 99 13.07 7.69 5.54
CA ASP A 99 13.63 6.50 6.18
C ASP A 99 12.52 5.67 6.84
N TYR A 100 11.75 4.93 6.03
CA TYR A 100 10.71 4.04 6.52
C TYR A 100 11.22 2.62 6.79
N LYS A 101 10.52 1.92 7.67
CA LYS A 101 10.83 0.54 8.03
C LYS A 101 10.27 -0.45 7.00
N THR A 102 11.10 -1.41 6.56
CA THR A 102 10.62 -2.53 5.74
C THR A 102 9.56 -3.35 6.49
N GLY A 103 8.56 -3.85 5.79
CA GLY A 103 7.46 -4.61 6.38
C GLY A 103 6.39 -3.75 7.04
N SER A 104 6.36 -2.43 6.79
CA SER A 104 5.33 -1.52 7.29
C SER A 104 4.14 -1.39 6.33
N PHE A 105 3.02 -0.93 6.88
CA PHE A 105 1.83 -0.54 6.14
C PHE A 105 1.56 0.95 6.39
N TRP A 106 1.52 1.76 5.34
CA TRP A 106 1.50 3.22 5.43
C TRP A 106 0.25 3.83 4.81
N ASP A 107 -0.35 4.77 5.53
CA ASP A 107 -1.41 5.63 5.00
C ASP A 107 -0.81 6.93 4.46
N SER A 108 -0.69 7.04 3.14
CA SER A 108 -0.08 8.22 2.52
C SER A 108 -0.95 9.48 2.59
N GLU A 109 -2.28 9.33 2.73
CA GLU A 109 -3.19 10.47 2.91
C GLU A 109 -3.08 11.04 4.33
N ALA A 110 -3.07 10.17 5.33
CA ALA A 110 -2.99 10.58 6.73
C ALA A 110 -1.54 10.87 7.20
N GLY A 111 -0.55 10.35 6.49
CA GLY A 111 0.86 10.47 6.87
C GLY A 111 1.21 9.67 8.12
N THR A 112 0.61 8.50 8.31
CA THR A 112 0.79 7.66 9.49
C THR A 112 0.92 6.18 9.13
N GLU A 113 1.57 5.41 10.01
CA GLU A 113 1.59 3.96 9.90
C GLU A 113 0.21 3.38 10.22
N LEU A 114 -0.19 2.38 9.44
CA LEU A 114 -1.41 1.60 9.65
C LEU A 114 -1.08 0.25 10.32
N PRO A 115 -1.94 -0.23 11.21
CA PRO A 115 -1.91 -1.63 11.61
C PRO A 115 -2.40 -2.53 10.46
N TRP A 116 -1.92 -3.75 10.48
CA TRP A 116 -2.30 -4.78 9.48
C TRP A 116 -3.74 -5.27 9.60
#